data_dc8c6a408609038adf854584061e1676
#
_entry.id   dc8c6a408609038adf854584061e1676
#
_cell.length_a   1.000
_cell.length_b   1.000
_cell.length_c   1.000
_cell.angle_alpha   90.00
_cell.angle_beta   90.00
_cell.angle_gamma   90.00
#
_symmetry.space_group_name_H-M   'P 1'
#
loop_
_entity.id
_entity.type
_entity.pdbx_description
1 polymer ?
#
loop_
_entity_poly.entity_id
_entity_poly.type
_entity_poly.pdbx_seq_one_letter_code
_entity_poly.pdbx_strand_id
1 'polypeptide(L)'
;MASVRPAASVVLVREGGEVLWVRRGEQLRFAGGFYAFPGGGVDVADAGVPLDAGEALGAAEAPCVVAAARELFEEAGVLAVPGAQSISAPERKAMREALLRHPKPVEKAASFGDFLARHGLRLDARWFSPAGRWVTPAAMPIRFDARFYLVEMPAGEVAEIWPGELADGEWIQPLEALRRWEQGTALLHPPAWHTLKALAWAAGHSRDALPLLTAPEKAPWKLPIREHVVERIEFQRGLILVPLRAPTLPPATHTNCLLLGDEELWVVDPGSPWPEEQAILRETLDKLAEEGRRAVGVLLTHHHPDHTGGAQVLDLPIAATRETAERIDFKVDRIVEDGARFEVGPRGWRALHLPGHTRGHLCLIEEGSGAVVAGDLVAGVGTVIVDPPEGDMKDYLDSLDRLLGEKPGCIYPAHGPVIPAGPARLSEYRAHRLQREQLVLGALRRSTNAAVPAELVPAAYPDVKPDVYPLAERSLLAHLYKLVREGRARESGGRFTASD
;
A
#
# COMPACT_ATOMS: atom_id res chain seq x y z
N MET A 1 15.49 -6.73 -9.06
CA MET A 1 14.85 -6.69 -7.72
C MET A 1 15.29 -5.42 -7.00
N ALA A 2 14.37 -4.77 -6.26
CA ALA A 2 14.74 -3.63 -5.43
C ALA A 2 15.75 -4.04 -4.35
N SER A 3 16.75 -3.19 -4.08
CA SER A 3 17.72 -3.41 -3.00
C SER A 3 17.01 -3.37 -1.64
N VAL A 4 17.38 -4.26 -0.73
CA VAL A 4 16.88 -4.27 0.64
C VAL A 4 17.69 -3.27 1.46
N ARG A 5 17.02 -2.36 2.17
CA ARG A 5 17.66 -1.32 3.00
C ARG A 5 17.48 -1.65 4.48
N PRO A 6 18.53 -1.49 5.31
CA PRO A 6 18.38 -1.67 6.75
C PRO A 6 17.46 -0.58 7.33
N ALA A 7 16.62 -0.98 8.28
CA ALA A 7 15.70 -0.10 9.00
C ALA A 7 15.53 -0.54 10.45
N ALA A 8 15.05 0.35 11.30
CA ALA A 8 14.77 0.07 12.69
C ALA A 8 13.44 0.71 13.12
N SER A 9 12.69 0.04 13.99
CA SER A 9 11.43 0.53 14.56
C SER A 9 11.39 0.30 16.06
N VAL A 10 10.72 1.19 16.78
CA VAL A 10 10.58 1.13 18.24
C VAL A 10 9.13 0.84 18.63
N VAL A 11 8.92 -0.27 19.28
CA VAL A 11 7.68 -0.62 19.98
C VAL A 11 7.76 0.03 21.36
N LEU A 12 7.33 1.29 21.44
CA LEU A 12 7.36 2.05 22.69
C LEU A 12 6.13 1.70 23.53
N VAL A 13 6.35 1.20 24.72
CA VAL A 13 5.31 0.78 25.66
C VAL A 13 5.35 1.62 26.93
N ARG A 14 4.19 1.87 27.55
CA ARG A 14 4.11 2.55 28.84
C ARG A 14 3.41 1.68 29.89
N GLU A 15 3.44 2.15 31.13
CA GLU A 15 2.73 1.50 32.22
C GLU A 15 1.24 1.29 31.86
N GLY A 16 0.69 0.11 32.19
CA GLY A 16 -0.65 -0.30 31.75
C GLY A 16 -0.70 -1.02 30.40
N GLY A 17 0.45 -1.23 29.74
CA GLY A 17 0.56 -2.05 28.52
C GLY A 17 0.10 -1.37 27.24
N GLU A 18 -0.11 -0.06 27.26
CA GLU A 18 -0.40 0.70 26.05
C GLU A 18 0.88 0.86 25.21
N VAL A 19 0.71 0.85 23.91
CA VAL A 19 1.77 1.05 22.93
C VAL A 19 1.56 2.35 22.16
N LEU A 20 2.64 3.07 21.87
CA LEU A 20 2.59 4.20 20.96
C LEU A 20 2.55 3.68 19.53
N TRP A 21 1.45 3.89 18.84
CA TRP A 21 1.40 3.70 17.41
C TRP A 21 1.19 5.03 16.69
N VAL A 22 1.62 5.10 15.45
CA VAL A 22 1.63 6.32 14.65
C VAL A 22 0.99 6.05 13.30
N ARG A 23 0.24 7.02 12.77
CA ARG A 23 -0.29 6.94 11.42
C ARG A 23 0.63 7.71 10.47
N ARG A 24 1.12 7.01 9.46
CA ARG A 24 1.99 7.60 8.44
C ARG A 24 1.19 8.55 7.53
N GLY A 25 1.81 9.65 7.13
CA GLY A 25 1.17 10.64 6.25
C GLY A 25 0.80 10.01 4.89
N GLU A 26 -0.39 10.31 4.40
CA GLU A 26 -0.93 9.72 3.15
C GLU A 26 -0.09 10.07 1.91
N GLN A 27 0.68 11.18 1.95
CA GLN A 27 1.58 11.61 0.88
C GLN A 27 2.84 10.74 0.74
N LEU A 28 3.13 9.86 1.70
CA LEU A 28 4.32 9.02 1.67
C LEU A 28 4.20 7.92 0.62
N ARG A 29 5.29 7.71 -0.13
CA ARG A 29 5.35 6.68 -1.19
C ARG A 29 5.30 5.24 -0.67
N PHE A 30 5.62 5.03 0.60
CA PHE A 30 5.62 3.71 1.24
C PHE A 30 4.78 3.75 2.51
N ALA A 31 3.79 2.87 2.57
CA ALA A 31 2.89 2.70 3.70
C ALA A 31 2.20 4.00 4.18
N GLY A 32 1.99 4.99 3.30
CA GLY A 32 1.22 6.19 3.64
C GLY A 32 -0.18 5.79 4.10
N GLY A 33 -0.68 6.41 5.17
CA GLY A 33 -1.99 6.11 5.77
C GLY A 33 -2.04 4.85 6.64
N PHE A 34 -0.99 4.03 6.65
CA PHE A 34 -0.91 2.85 7.53
C PHE A 34 -0.52 3.26 8.94
N TYR A 35 -0.99 2.47 9.90
CA TYR A 35 -0.49 2.53 11.27
C TYR A 35 0.78 1.68 11.42
N ALA A 36 1.76 2.23 12.13
CA ALA A 36 3.08 1.65 12.34
C ALA A 36 3.60 2.01 13.73
N PHE A 37 4.79 1.55 14.04
CA PHE A 37 5.57 2.03 15.18
C PHE A 37 6.57 3.09 14.70
N PRO A 38 7.03 4.03 15.55
CA PRO A 38 8.08 4.97 15.21
C PRO A 38 9.31 4.25 14.64
N GLY A 39 9.89 4.78 13.56
CA GLY A 39 11.06 4.16 12.98
C GLY A 39 11.36 4.60 11.55
N GLY A 40 12.58 4.28 11.10
CA GLY A 40 13.04 4.66 9.77
C GLY A 40 14.30 3.92 9.34
N GLY A 41 14.98 4.49 8.33
CA GLY A 41 16.18 3.89 7.76
C GLY A 41 17.40 3.98 8.67
N VAL A 42 18.23 2.94 8.64
CA VAL A 42 19.57 2.98 9.25
C VAL A 42 20.52 3.71 8.32
N ASP A 43 21.25 4.68 8.85
CA ASP A 43 22.25 5.43 8.11
C ASP A 43 23.68 4.99 8.46
N VAL A 44 24.60 5.22 7.55
CA VAL A 44 26.04 4.91 7.77
C VAL A 44 26.60 5.66 9.00
N ALA A 45 26.14 6.87 9.26
CA ALA A 45 26.57 7.67 10.39
C ALA A 45 26.03 7.16 11.74
N ASP A 46 24.97 6.35 11.76
CA ASP A 46 24.48 5.70 12.99
C ASP A 46 25.55 4.78 13.60
N ALA A 47 26.44 4.20 12.79
CA ALA A 47 27.55 3.37 13.26
C ALA A 47 28.61 4.15 14.04
N GLY A 48 28.67 5.48 13.90
CA GLY A 48 29.64 6.36 14.60
C GLY A 48 29.11 6.88 15.94
N VAL A 49 27.85 6.67 16.29
CA VAL A 49 27.27 7.16 17.55
C VAL A 49 27.63 6.21 18.69
N PRO A 50 28.23 6.72 19.83
CA PRO A 50 28.61 5.89 20.95
C PRO A 50 27.42 5.18 21.61
N LEU A 51 27.53 3.86 21.76
CA LEU A 51 26.51 2.99 22.33
C LEU A 51 27.11 2.14 23.47
N ASP A 52 26.67 2.36 24.69
CA ASP A 52 27.07 1.55 25.84
C ASP A 52 26.39 0.16 25.76
N ALA A 53 27.10 -0.86 26.24
CA ALA A 53 26.72 -2.27 26.15
C ALA A 53 26.48 -2.76 24.69
N GLY A 54 26.93 -2.01 23.70
CA GLY A 54 26.81 -2.38 22.28
C GLY A 54 27.75 -3.52 21.87
N GLU A 55 28.78 -3.82 22.67
CA GLU A 55 29.76 -4.89 22.40
C GLU A 55 29.10 -6.29 22.38
N ALA A 56 27.98 -6.46 23.11
CA ALA A 56 27.18 -7.70 23.08
C ALA A 56 26.35 -7.86 21.80
N LEU A 57 26.24 -6.79 21.00
CA LEU A 57 25.49 -6.77 19.74
C LEU A 57 26.46 -7.07 18.59
N GLY A 58 25.98 -7.76 17.57
CA GLY A 58 26.73 -7.93 16.32
C GLY A 58 26.94 -6.57 15.62
N ALA A 59 27.96 -6.46 14.79
CA ALA A 59 28.30 -5.23 14.07
C ALA A 59 27.15 -4.63 13.22
N ALA A 60 26.21 -5.46 12.81
CA ALA A 60 25.01 -5.03 12.05
C ALA A 60 23.86 -4.54 12.96
N GLU A 61 23.85 -4.89 14.24
CA GLU A 61 22.77 -4.54 15.18
C GLU A 61 22.98 -3.18 15.85
N ALA A 62 24.21 -2.84 16.23
CA ALA A 62 24.49 -1.59 16.91
C ALA A 62 23.99 -0.33 16.15
N PRO A 63 24.22 -0.18 14.82
CA PRO A 63 23.66 0.93 14.06
C PRO A 63 22.12 0.92 14.04
N CYS A 64 21.47 -0.26 14.10
CA CYS A 64 20.01 -0.34 14.14
C CYS A 64 19.44 0.19 15.46
N VAL A 65 20.09 -0.08 16.59
CA VAL A 65 19.70 0.48 17.89
C VAL A 65 19.83 2.01 17.90
N VAL A 66 20.91 2.53 17.33
CA VAL A 66 21.11 3.99 17.21
C VAL A 66 20.03 4.62 16.33
N ALA A 67 19.78 4.02 15.17
CA ALA A 67 18.71 4.48 14.27
C ALA A 67 17.34 4.45 14.95
N ALA A 68 17.03 3.38 15.70
CA ALA A 68 15.79 3.27 16.46
C ALA A 68 15.65 4.42 17.49
N ALA A 69 16.71 4.73 18.24
CA ALA A 69 16.70 5.83 19.20
C ALA A 69 16.53 7.21 18.52
N ARG A 70 17.23 7.42 17.41
CA ARG A 70 17.15 8.67 16.63
C ARG A 70 15.76 8.88 16.04
N GLU A 71 15.21 7.87 15.40
CA GLU A 71 13.88 7.94 14.78
C GLU A 71 12.77 8.12 15.84
N LEU A 72 12.88 7.45 17.00
CA LEU A 72 11.97 7.67 18.12
C LEU A 72 11.98 9.12 18.60
N PHE A 73 13.17 9.73 18.70
CA PHE A 73 13.28 11.12 19.07
C PHE A 73 12.78 12.05 17.96
N GLU A 74 13.11 11.80 16.70
CA GLU A 74 12.67 12.60 15.56
C GLU A 74 11.14 12.58 15.42
N GLU A 75 10.52 11.40 15.46
CA GLU A 75 9.09 11.21 15.18
C GLU A 75 8.21 11.47 16.41
N ALA A 76 8.62 11.01 17.59
CA ALA A 76 7.81 11.08 18.81
C ALA A 76 8.37 11.99 19.91
N GLY A 77 9.54 12.63 19.72
CA GLY A 77 10.16 13.51 20.71
C GLY A 77 10.69 12.80 21.95
N VAL A 78 10.64 11.47 22.01
CA VAL A 78 11.09 10.67 23.16
C VAL A 78 12.57 10.38 23.04
N LEU A 79 13.34 10.82 24.03
CA LEU A 79 14.77 10.59 24.09
C LEU A 79 15.08 9.39 25.01
N ALA A 80 15.17 8.20 24.41
CA ALA A 80 15.43 6.95 25.13
C ALA A 80 16.93 6.82 25.49
N VAL A 81 17.40 7.71 26.37
CA VAL A 81 18.80 7.85 26.78
C VAL A 81 18.88 8.08 28.29
N PRO A 82 19.76 7.39 29.03
CA PRO A 82 20.02 7.72 30.43
C PRO A 82 20.42 9.19 30.61
N GLY A 83 19.78 9.89 31.53
CA GLY A 83 20.10 11.30 31.81
C GLY A 83 19.41 12.32 30.87
N ALA A 84 18.54 11.89 29.99
CA ALA A 84 17.80 12.76 29.04
C ALA A 84 17.10 13.95 29.71
N GLN A 85 16.68 13.81 30.97
CA GLN A 85 15.98 14.86 31.76
C GLN A 85 16.87 16.10 32.02
N SER A 86 18.19 16.01 31.84
CA SER A 86 19.11 17.15 31.95
C SER A 86 18.99 18.14 30.79
N ILE A 87 18.39 17.73 29.65
CA ILE A 87 18.28 18.58 28.46
C ILE A 87 16.97 19.39 28.55
N SER A 88 17.10 20.70 28.41
CA SER A 88 15.94 21.60 28.44
C SER A 88 14.97 21.37 27.28
N ALA A 89 13.67 21.65 27.47
CA ALA A 89 12.68 21.53 26.43
C ALA A 89 12.98 22.39 25.17
N PRO A 90 13.50 23.65 25.28
CA PRO A 90 13.91 24.41 24.11
C PRO A 90 15.02 23.75 23.29
N GLU A 91 16.03 23.15 23.95
CA GLU A 91 17.15 22.48 23.26
C GLU A 91 16.67 21.22 22.54
N ARG A 92 15.81 20.41 23.19
CA ARG A 92 15.16 19.25 22.56
C ARG A 92 14.37 19.66 21.32
N LYS A 93 13.56 20.72 21.46
CA LYS A 93 12.74 21.25 20.35
C LYS A 93 13.64 21.71 19.19
N ALA A 94 14.68 22.48 19.48
CA ALA A 94 15.62 22.97 18.46
C ALA A 94 16.33 21.81 17.74
N MET A 95 16.74 20.76 18.46
CA MET A 95 17.37 19.59 17.87
C MET A 95 16.39 18.81 17.00
N ARG A 96 15.18 18.57 17.48
CA ARG A 96 14.15 17.88 16.71
C ARG A 96 13.79 18.62 15.42
N GLU A 97 13.65 19.95 15.46
CA GLU A 97 13.45 20.79 14.28
C GLU A 97 14.65 20.72 13.31
N ALA A 98 15.88 20.62 13.83
CA ALA A 98 17.06 20.45 13.00
C ALA A 98 17.03 19.10 12.26
N LEU A 99 16.72 18.00 12.96
CA LEU A 99 16.59 16.67 12.36
C LEU A 99 15.52 16.64 11.26
N LEU A 100 14.35 17.24 11.47
CA LEU A 100 13.29 17.29 10.49
C LEU A 100 13.64 18.12 9.24
N ARG A 101 14.49 19.14 9.39
CA ARG A 101 14.92 20.01 8.28
C ARG A 101 16.06 19.44 7.44
N HIS A 102 16.82 18.47 7.94
CA HIS A 102 17.93 17.88 7.19
C HIS A 102 17.42 17.00 6.05
N PRO A 103 17.78 17.30 4.78
CA PRO A 103 17.29 16.55 3.63
C PRO A 103 17.98 15.18 3.46
N LYS A 104 19.15 14.99 4.11
CA LYS A 104 19.96 13.78 3.97
C LYS A 104 20.04 13.00 5.28
N PRO A 105 19.75 11.69 5.25
CA PRO A 105 19.84 10.82 6.45
C PRO A 105 21.19 10.86 7.16
N VAL A 106 22.30 10.85 6.40
CA VAL A 106 23.69 10.94 6.94
C VAL A 106 23.87 12.15 7.85
N GLU A 107 23.35 13.32 7.45
CA GLU A 107 23.44 14.56 8.21
C GLU A 107 22.59 14.49 9.49
N LYS A 108 21.43 13.82 9.42
CA LYS A 108 20.57 13.58 10.60
C LYS A 108 21.27 12.74 11.66
N ALA A 109 21.82 11.60 11.27
CA ALA A 109 22.47 10.69 12.19
C ALA A 109 23.72 11.32 12.85
N ALA A 110 24.56 12.03 12.09
CA ALA A 110 25.70 12.75 12.63
C ALA A 110 25.27 13.85 13.61
N SER A 111 24.25 14.64 13.26
CA SER A 111 23.71 15.70 14.11
C SER A 111 23.13 15.17 15.42
N PHE A 112 22.50 13.98 15.42
CA PHE A 112 22.00 13.32 16.61
C PHE A 112 23.13 12.88 17.54
N GLY A 113 24.18 12.26 16.98
CA GLY A 113 25.38 11.88 17.75
C GLY A 113 26.07 13.06 18.39
N ASP A 114 26.27 14.15 17.64
CA ASP A 114 26.86 15.40 18.13
C ASP A 114 26.00 16.05 19.24
N PHE A 115 24.70 15.97 19.13
CA PHE A 115 23.78 16.46 20.17
C PHE A 115 23.95 15.69 21.47
N LEU A 116 23.95 14.37 21.43
CA LEU A 116 24.19 13.54 22.61
C LEU A 116 25.56 13.83 23.25
N ALA A 117 26.58 13.90 22.41
CA ALA A 117 27.96 14.17 22.88
C ALA A 117 28.08 15.53 23.58
N ARG A 118 27.45 16.59 23.05
CA ARG A 118 27.46 17.93 23.67
C ARG A 118 26.82 17.95 25.06
N HIS A 119 25.85 17.08 25.30
CA HIS A 119 25.21 16.95 26.62
C HIS A 119 25.83 15.86 27.49
N GLY A 120 26.91 15.23 27.05
CA GLY A 120 27.58 14.15 27.77
C GLY A 120 26.72 12.88 27.92
N LEU A 121 25.76 12.70 27.00
CA LEU A 121 24.84 11.56 27.00
C LEU A 121 25.37 10.45 26.10
N ARG A 122 25.03 9.21 26.46
CA ARG A 122 25.35 8.00 25.69
C ARG A 122 24.13 7.11 25.63
N LEU A 123 23.88 6.55 24.46
CA LEU A 123 22.85 5.51 24.30
C LEU A 123 23.27 4.26 25.09
N ASP A 124 22.28 3.54 25.61
CA ASP A 124 22.48 2.25 26.27
C ASP A 124 21.65 1.17 25.56
N ALA A 125 22.34 0.21 24.95
CA ALA A 125 21.70 -0.88 24.20
C ALA A 125 20.73 -1.71 25.04
N ARG A 126 20.92 -1.75 26.38
CA ARG A 126 20.06 -2.50 27.30
C ARG A 126 18.61 -1.97 27.37
N TRP A 127 18.38 -0.75 26.91
CA TRP A 127 17.03 -0.17 26.84
C TRP A 127 16.23 -0.65 25.62
N PHE A 128 16.90 -1.27 24.65
CA PHE A 128 16.35 -1.70 23.36
C PHE A 128 16.31 -3.23 23.29
N SER A 129 15.25 -3.84 23.83
CA SER A 129 15.09 -5.30 23.77
C SER A 129 14.71 -5.73 22.36
N PRO A 130 15.44 -6.65 21.70
CA PRO A 130 15.07 -7.14 20.37
C PRO A 130 13.64 -7.68 20.34
N ALA A 131 12.84 -7.21 19.38
CA ALA A 131 11.42 -7.49 19.24
C ALA A 131 11.05 -7.97 17.83
N GLY A 132 11.99 -8.57 17.12
CA GLY A 132 11.78 -9.19 15.83
C GLY A 132 12.58 -8.56 14.69
N ARG A 133 12.67 -9.33 13.61
CA ARG A 133 13.28 -8.95 12.34
C ARG A 133 12.34 -9.28 11.20
N TRP A 134 12.17 -8.34 10.28
CA TRP A 134 11.21 -8.46 9.20
C TRP A 134 11.79 -7.95 7.88
N VAL A 135 11.73 -8.80 6.86
CA VAL A 135 12.18 -8.45 5.52
C VAL A 135 10.98 -8.26 4.61
N THR A 136 10.92 -7.13 3.92
CA THR A 136 9.83 -6.84 2.99
C THR A 136 9.84 -7.85 1.82
N PRO A 137 8.69 -8.41 1.40
CA PRO A 137 8.59 -9.34 0.29
C PRO A 137 9.21 -8.83 -1.02
N ALA A 138 9.71 -9.76 -1.85
CA ALA A 138 10.42 -9.43 -3.08
C ALA A 138 9.56 -8.70 -4.14
N ALA A 139 8.25 -8.91 -4.12
CA ALA A 139 7.29 -8.27 -5.02
C ALA A 139 7.07 -6.78 -4.72
N MET A 140 7.49 -6.29 -3.53
CA MET A 140 7.30 -4.89 -3.15
C MET A 140 8.34 -3.97 -3.80
N PRO A 141 7.94 -2.78 -4.29
CA PRO A 141 8.83 -1.85 -4.99
C PRO A 141 9.87 -1.20 -4.07
N ILE A 142 9.58 -1.10 -2.77
CA ILE A 142 10.49 -0.59 -1.73
C ILE A 142 10.63 -1.68 -0.67
N ARG A 143 11.88 -2.03 -0.32
CA ARG A 143 12.15 -3.15 0.57
C ARG A 143 13.07 -2.75 1.71
N PHE A 144 12.70 -3.20 2.91
CA PHE A 144 13.47 -3.00 4.13
C PHE A 144 13.80 -4.34 4.81
N ASP A 145 14.93 -4.38 5.50
CA ASP A 145 15.29 -5.35 6.52
C ASP A 145 15.19 -4.63 7.87
N ALA A 146 14.04 -4.70 8.49
CA ALA A 146 13.69 -3.91 9.66
C ALA A 146 13.92 -4.70 10.97
N ARG A 147 14.64 -4.08 11.90
CA ARG A 147 14.80 -4.56 13.27
C ARG A 147 13.79 -3.85 14.17
N PHE A 148 13.06 -4.60 14.95
CA PHE A 148 12.12 -4.05 15.92
C PHE A 148 12.71 -4.17 17.32
N TYR A 149 12.54 -3.12 18.10
CA TYR A 149 12.99 -3.05 19.49
C TYR A 149 11.85 -2.65 20.41
N LEU A 150 11.64 -3.43 21.49
CA LEU A 150 10.75 -3.05 22.58
C LEU A 150 11.49 -2.11 23.52
N VAL A 151 10.89 -0.94 23.77
CA VAL A 151 11.41 0.08 24.65
C VAL A 151 10.32 0.47 25.66
N GLU A 152 10.62 0.44 26.93
CA GLU A 152 9.73 0.98 27.96
C GLU A 152 9.86 2.51 27.98
N MET A 153 8.71 3.20 28.11
CA MET A 153 8.69 4.66 28.13
C MET A 153 9.58 5.18 29.25
N PRO A 154 10.64 5.97 28.93
CA PRO A 154 11.53 6.47 29.98
C PRO A 154 10.80 7.41 30.94
N ALA A 155 11.12 7.32 32.23
CA ALA A 155 10.50 8.16 33.25
C ALA A 155 10.74 9.65 32.97
N GLY A 156 9.66 10.44 33.01
CA GLY A 156 9.71 11.89 32.75
C GLY A 156 9.70 12.30 31.28
N GLU A 157 9.76 11.35 30.34
CA GLU A 157 9.59 11.62 28.91
C GLU A 157 8.11 11.75 28.55
N VAL A 158 7.81 12.53 27.50
CA VAL A 158 6.48 12.72 26.95
C VAL A 158 6.55 12.53 25.44
N ALA A 159 5.71 11.64 24.92
CA ALA A 159 5.61 11.46 23.47
C ALA A 159 4.74 12.56 22.86
N GLU A 160 5.24 13.22 21.82
CA GLU A 160 4.57 14.26 21.08
C GLU A 160 4.80 14.06 19.58
N ILE A 161 3.74 13.79 18.84
CA ILE A 161 3.81 13.62 17.38
C ILE A 161 3.74 15.00 16.72
N TRP A 162 4.73 15.29 15.87
CA TRP A 162 4.73 16.53 15.09
C TRP A 162 4.27 16.22 13.65
N PRO A 163 3.45 17.09 13.06
CA PRO A 163 3.04 16.96 11.66
C PRO A 163 4.25 16.95 10.72
N GLY A 164 4.24 16.00 9.77
CA GLY A 164 5.34 15.82 8.80
C GLY A 164 5.22 14.49 8.09
N GLU A 165 6.15 13.58 8.34
CA GLU A 165 6.07 12.20 7.85
C GLU A 165 4.93 11.44 8.55
N LEU A 166 4.62 11.78 9.77
CA LEU A 166 3.49 11.26 10.51
C LEU A 166 2.29 12.22 10.43
N ALA A 167 1.10 11.66 10.26
CA ALA A 167 -0.15 12.41 10.29
C ALA A 167 -0.64 12.61 11.72
N ASP A 168 -0.59 11.54 12.52
CA ASP A 168 -0.99 11.52 13.93
C ASP A 168 -0.35 10.32 14.67
N GLY A 169 -0.62 10.22 15.97
CA GLY A 169 -0.25 9.07 16.80
C GLY A 169 -0.93 9.15 18.16
N GLU A 170 -1.15 7.99 18.74
CA GLU A 170 -1.82 7.86 20.04
C GLU A 170 -1.26 6.67 20.84
N TRP A 171 -1.48 6.73 22.15
CA TRP A 171 -1.31 5.58 23.01
C TRP A 171 -2.55 4.70 22.93
N ILE A 172 -2.37 3.40 22.63
CA ILE A 172 -3.47 2.49 22.40
C ILE A 172 -3.22 1.15 23.08
N GLN A 173 -4.29 0.56 23.60
CA GLN A 173 -4.24 -0.84 24.02
C GLN A 173 -4.11 -1.76 22.82
N PRO A 174 -3.20 -2.76 22.83
CA PRO A 174 -2.99 -3.68 21.70
C PRO A 174 -4.29 -4.34 21.20
N LEU A 175 -5.19 -4.73 22.10
CA LEU A 175 -6.50 -5.30 21.73
C LEU A 175 -7.38 -4.30 20.97
N GLU A 176 -7.36 -3.02 21.33
CA GLU A 176 -8.13 -1.99 20.64
C GLU A 176 -7.55 -1.71 19.24
N ALA A 177 -6.22 -1.70 19.10
CA ALA A 177 -5.57 -1.58 17.79
C ALA A 177 -5.95 -2.74 16.87
N LEU A 178 -5.95 -3.97 17.39
CA LEU A 178 -6.39 -5.16 16.64
C LEU A 178 -7.87 -5.11 16.28
N ARG A 179 -8.73 -4.61 17.19
CA ARG A 179 -10.16 -4.41 16.90
C ARG A 179 -10.37 -3.44 15.74
N ARG A 180 -9.62 -2.33 15.69
CA ARG A 180 -9.67 -1.38 14.56
C ARG A 180 -9.19 -2.01 13.25
N TRP A 181 -8.18 -2.88 13.30
CA TRP A 181 -7.74 -3.66 12.15
C TRP A 181 -8.83 -4.65 11.68
N GLU A 182 -9.48 -5.35 12.60
CA GLU A 182 -10.60 -6.25 12.30
C GLU A 182 -11.79 -5.51 11.69
N GLN A 183 -12.02 -4.27 12.08
CA GLN A 183 -13.08 -3.40 11.54
C GLN A 183 -12.69 -2.71 10.22
N GLY A 184 -11.43 -2.86 9.76
CA GLY A 184 -10.93 -2.19 8.56
C GLY A 184 -10.74 -0.67 8.71
N THR A 185 -10.77 -0.15 9.96
CA THR A 185 -10.54 1.27 10.25
C THR A 185 -9.08 1.61 10.53
N ALA A 186 -8.22 0.59 10.67
CA ALA A 186 -6.77 0.74 10.75
C ALA A 186 -6.10 -0.28 9.83
N LEU A 187 -5.25 0.19 8.92
CA LEU A 187 -4.43 -0.66 8.07
C LEU A 187 -3.12 -0.97 8.77
N LEU A 188 -2.76 -2.24 8.87
CA LEU A 188 -1.53 -2.70 9.50
C LEU A 188 -0.70 -3.54 8.53
N HIS A 189 0.60 -3.31 8.51
CA HIS A 189 1.51 -4.31 7.94
C HIS A 189 1.59 -5.53 8.85
N PRO A 190 1.80 -6.74 8.30
CA PRO A 190 1.88 -7.97 9.08
C PRO A 190 2.84 -7.92 10.28
N PRO A 191 4.03 -7.29 10.22
CA PRO A 191 4.88 -7.09 11.39
C PRO A 191 4.22 -6.32 12.53
N ALA A 192 3.52 -5.23 12.22
CA ALA A 192 2.81 -4.44 13.23
C ALA A 192 1.64 -5.22 13.84
N TRP A 193 0.86 -5.90 13.00
CA TRP A 193 -0.22 -6.79 13.44
C TRP A 193 0.30 -7.89 14.37
N HIS A 194 1.39 -8.58 14.00
CA HIS A 194 2.00 -9.62 14.82
C HIS A 194 2.46 -9.06 16.17
N THR A 195 3.12 -7.91 16.17
CA THR A 195 3.60 -7.25 17.39
C THR A 195 2.44 -6.91 18.34
N LEU A 196 1.37 -6.31 17.81
CA LEU A 196 0.18 -6.02 18.62
C LEU A 196 -0.46 -7.28 19.17
N LYS A 197 -0.50 -8.37 18.39
CA LYS A 197 -1.06 -9.65 18.82
C LYS A 197 -0.23 -10.30 19.93
N ALA A 198 1.12 -10.24 19.84
CA ALA A 198 2.02 -10.72 20.88
C ALA A 198 1.87 -9.91 22.17
N LEU A 199 1.78 -8.58 22.09
CA LEU A 199 1.57 -7.71 23.24
C LEU A 199 0.19 -7.95 23.90
N ALA A 200 -0.85 -8.12 23.09
CA ALA A 200 -2.18 -8.47 23.61
C ALA A 200 -2.18 -9.83 24.33
N TRP A 201 -1.48 -10.82 23.79
CA TRP A 201 -1.31 -12.13 24.41
C TRP A 201 -0.60 -12.05 25.77
N ALA A 202 0.38 -11.16 25.90
CA ALA A 202 1.12 -10.93 27.14
C ALA A 202 0.34 -10.14 28.21
N ALA A 203 -0.90 -9.75 27.95
CA ALA A 203 -1.86 -9.16 28.89
C ALA A 203 -1.30 -7.99 29.73
N GLY A 204 -0.56 -7.08 29.10
CA GLY A 204 0.00 -5.89 29.75
C GLY A 204 1.43 -6.05 30.27
N HIS A 205 1.99 -7.26 30.26
CA HIS A 205 3.40 -7.51 30.61
C HIS A 205 4.25 -7.55 29.32
N SER A 206 4.63 -6.40 28.81
CA SER A 206 5.27 -6.25 27.49
C SER A 206 6.49 -7.13 27.26
N ARG A 207 7.30 -7.39 28.31
CA ARG A 207 8.47 -8.29 28.22
C ARG A 207 8.11 -9.76 28.02
N ASP A 208 6.93 -10.17 28.46
CA ASP A 208 6.44 -11.56 28.27
C ASP A 208 6.07 -11.82 26.79
N ALA A 209 5.92 -10.76 25.98
CA ALA A 209 5.75 -10.86 24.55
C ALA A 209 7.05 -11.19 23.78
N LEU A 210 8.24 -10.90 24.33
CA LEU A 210 9.52 -11.02 23.64
C LEU A 210 9.79 -12.42 23.03
N PRO A 211 9.46 -13.55 23.68
CA PRO A 211 9.63 -14.87 23.06
C PRO A 211 8.83 -15.05 21.77
N LEU A 212 7.63 -14.46 21.68
CA LEU A 212 6.79 -14.51 20.47
C LEU A 212 7.25 -13.50 19.43
N LEU A 213 7.76 -12.34 19.84
CA LEU A 213 8.28 -11.31 18.97
C LEU A 213 9.57 -11.73 18.27
N THR A 214 10.47 -12.40 19.00
CA THR A 214 11.78 -12.85 18.49
C THR A 214 11.71 -14.17 17.71
N ALA A 215 10.68 -14.98 17.94
CA ALA A 215 10.43 -16.25 17.27
C ALA A 215 8.97 -16.34 16.80
N PRO A 216 8.59 -15.50 15.81
CA PRO A 216 7.20 -15.35 15.37
C PRO A 216 6.62 -16.65 14.77
N GLU A 217 7.45 -17.58 14.31
CA GLU A 217 7.05 -18.92 13.84
C GLU A 217 6.49 -19.80 14.96
N LYS A 218 6.76 -19.46 16.24
CA LYS A 218 6.22 -20.18 17.42
C LYS A 218 4.89 -19.61 17.90
N ALA A 219 4.42 -18.52 17.29
CA ALA A 219 3.18 -17.90 17.68
C ALA A 219 1.96 -18.81 17.40
N PRO A 220 0.98 -18.90 18.31
CA PRO A 220 -0.17 -19.78 18.14
C PRO A 220 -1.10 -19.41 16.98
N TRP A 221 -0.98 -18.20 16.43
CA TRP A 221 -1.78 -17.71 15.30
C TRP A 221 -1.17 -17.96 13.91
N LYS A 222 -0.14 -18.81 13.83
CA LYS A 222 0.42 -19.36 12.57
C LYS A 222 0.65 -18.33 11.46
N LEU A 223 1.46 -17.29 11.73
CA LEU A 223 1.87 -16.37 10.69
C LEU A 223 2.88 -17.08 9.75
N PRO A 224 2.60 -17.25 8.45
CA PRO A 224 3.53 -17.90 7.54
C PRO A 224 4.73 -16.99 7.28
N ILE A 225 5.91 -17.43 7.74
CA ILE A 225 7.17 -16.67 7.65
C ILE A 225 8.25 -17.57 7.09
N ARG A 226 9.03 -17.07 6.13
CA ARG A 226 10.23 -17.71 5.60
C ARG A 226 11.37 -16.69 5.58
N GLU A 227 12.50 -17.00 6.23
CA GLU A 227 13.68 -16.13 6.26
C GLU A 227 13.32 -14.66 6.64
N HIS A 228 12.50 -14.48 7.66
CA HIS A 228 11.99 -13.19 8.13
C HIS A 228 11.01 -12.47 7.16
N VAL A 229 10.64 -13.08 6.04
CA VAL A 229 9.64 -12.56 5.11
C VAL A 229 8.28 -13.13 5.48
N VAL A 230 7.28 -12.26 5.65
CA VAL A 230 5.90 -12.70 5.80
C VAL A 230 5.34 -13.02 4.42
N GLU A 231 4.87 -14.27 4.23
CA GLU A 231 4.32 -14.73 2.95
C GLU A 231 2.86 -14.33 2.75
N ARG A 232 2.12 -14.06 3.84
CA ARG A 232 0.73 -13.60 3.78
C ARG A 232 0.63 -12.09 4.05
N ILE A 233 0.12 -11.35 3.08
CA ILE A 233 -0.08 -9.90 3.18
C ILE A 233 -1.58 -9.65 3.41
N GLU A 234 -1.95 -9.34 4.64
CA GLU A 234 -3.32 -9.02 5.05
C GLU A 234 -3.30 -7.70 5.84
N PHE A 235 -3.62 -6.58 5.15
CA PHE A 235 -3.54 -5.25 5.73
C PHE A 235 -4.75 -4.89 6.59
N GLN A 236 -5.89 -5.51 6.32
CA GLN A 236 -7.10 -5.52 7.14
C GLN A 236 -7.71 -6.92 7.07
N ARG A 237 -8.48 -7.30 8.08
CA ARG A 237 -9.07 -8.64 8.14
C ARG A 237 -9.98 -8.93 6.96
N GLY A 238 -9.84 -10.12 6.40
CA GLY A 238 -10.67 -10.62 5.31
C GLY A 238 -10.28 -10.12 3.93
N LEU A 239 -9.07 -9.51 3.78
CA LEU A 239 -8.54 -9.10 2.50
C LEU A 239 -7.05 -9.43 2.40
N ILE A 240 -6.74 -10.59 1.80
CA ILE A 240 -5.36 -11.06 1.58
C ILE A 240 -4.91 -10.70 0.18
N LEU A 241 -3.72 -10.14 0.06
CA LEU A 241 -3.10 -9.76 -1.19
C LEU A 241 -2.01 -10.77 -1.57
N VAL A 242 -2.11 -11.32 -2.76
CA VAL A 242 -1.13 -12.24 -3.36
C VAL A 242 -0.62 -11.62 -4.65
N PRO A 243 0.55 -10.95 -4.64
CA PRO A 243 1.08 -10.34 -5.86
C PRO A 243 1.65 -11.43 -6.77
N LEU A 244 1.07 -11.57 -7.96
CA LEU A 244 1.49 -12.53 -8.98
C LEU A 244 2.10 -11.79 -10.17
N ARG A 245 3.26 -12.19 -10.64
CA ARG A 245 3.79 -11.67 -11.90
C ARG A 245 2.79 -11.98 -13.01
N ALA A 246 2.51 -11.00 -13.84
CA ALA A 246 1.52 -11.10 -14.90
C ALA A 246 1.98 -10.32 -16.14
N PRO A 247 1.43 -10.60 -17.34
CA PRO A 247 1.78 -9.90 -18.57
C PRO A 247 1.14 -8.50 -18.64
N THR A 248 1.31 -7.71 -17.57
CA THR A 248 0.77 -6.35 -17.44
C THR A 248 1.70 -5.30 -18.05
N LEU A 249 1.20 -4.08 -18.21
CA LEU A 249 1.95 -2.97 -18.80
C LEU A 249 2.87 -2.27 -17.78
N PRO A 250 4.10 -1.89 -18.19
CA PRO A 250 4.97 -1.09 -17.35
C PRO A 250 4.29 0.22 -16.87
N PRO A 251 4.58 0.69 -15.66
CA PRO A 251 5.61 0.23 -14.72
C PRO A 251 5.20 -0.95 -13.83
N ALA A 252 3.96 -1.44 -13.92
CA ALA A 252 3.53 -2.62 -13.19
C ALA A 252 4.24 -3.88 -13.72
N THR A 253 4.44 -4.85 -12.85
CA THR A 253 5.05 -6.15 -13.16
C THR A 253 4.25 -7.31 -12.57
N HIS A 254 3.27 -6.99 -11.73
CA HIS A 254 2.44 -7.94 -11.01
C HIS A 254 0.98 -7.49 -11.06
N THR A 255 0.08 -8.46 -11.04
CA THR A 255 -1.32 -8.26 -10.66
C THR A 255 -1.48 -8.68 -9.20
N ASN A 256 -2.14 -7.85 -8.42
CA ASN A 256 -2.53 -8.16 -7.06
C ASN A 256 -3.77 -9.06 -7.10
N CYS A 257 -3.57 -10.37 -7.10
CA CYS A 257 -4.65 -11.30 -6.83
C CYS A 257 -5.12 -11.09 -5.38
N LEU A 258 -6.43 -10.92 -5.17
CA LEU A 258 -6.99 -10.67 -3.84
C LEU A 258 -7.86 -11.85 -3.41
N LEU A 259 -7.69 -12.27 -2.14
CA LEU A 259 -8.54 -13.28 -1.52
C LEU A 259 -9.47 -12.56 -0.55
N LEU A 260 -10.77 -12.58 -0.85
CA LEU A 260 -11.79 -11.88 -0.08
C LEU A 260 -12.59 -12.84 0.77
N GLY A 261 -12.68 -12.57 2.04
CA GLY A 261 -13.47 -13.37 2.98
C GLY A 261 -12.68 -13.82 4.19
N ASP A 262 -13.28 -14.69 4.98
CA ASP A 262 -12.67 -15.25 6.21
C ASP A 262 -12.63 -16.79 6.14
N GLU A 263 -13.70 -17.49 6.44
CA GLU A 263 -13.78 -18.96 6.29
C GLU A 263 -13.96 -19.37 4.83
N GLU A 264 -14.81 -18.67 4.10
CA GLU A 264 -14.99 -18.79 2.66
C GLU A 264 -14.31 -17.63 1.94
N LEU A 265 -13.53 -17.93 0.88
CA LEU A 265 -12.72 -16.97 0.15
C LEU A 265 -13.13 -16.91 -1.32
N TRP A 266 -13.34 -15.70 -1.83
CA TRP A 266 -13.38 -15.43 -3.26
C TRP A 266 -12.00 -15.02 -3.74
N VAL A 267 -11.50 -15.68 -4.80
CA VAL A 267 -10.24 -15.36 -5.47
C VAL A 267 -10.52 -14.32 -6.55
N VAL A 268 -10.03 -13.11 -6.38
CA VAL A 268 -10.25 -12.03 -7.36
C VAL A 268 -9.02 -11.86 -8.22
N ASP A 269 -9.21 -11.89 -9.53
CA ASP A 269 -8.18 -11.67 -10.55
C ASP A 269 -6.92 -12.54 -10.35
N PRO A 270 -6.99 -13.88 -10.46
CA PRO A 270 -5.82 -14.74 -10.47
C PRO A 270 -5.07 -14.60 -11.81
N GLY A 271 -4.44 -13.44 -12.01
CA GLY A 271 -4.07 -12.89 -13.32
C GLY A 271 -2.88 -13.52 -14.02
N SER A 272 -2.17 -14.48 -13.40
CA SER A 272 -0.96 -15.01 -14.04
C SER A 272 -1.21 -16.25 -14.88
N PRO A 273 -0.78 -16.26 -16.16
CA PRO A 273 -0.80 -17.47 -16.99
C PRO A 273 0.41 -18.39 -16.72
N TRP A 274 1.39 -17.96 -15.93
CA TRP A 274 2.64 -18.69 -15.71
C TRP A 274 2.52 -19.74 -14.61
N PRO A 275 2.92 -21.00 -14.88
CA PRO A 275 2.76 -22.11 -13.91
C PRO A 275 3.42 -21.87 -12.56
N GLU A 276 4.56 -21.17 -12.51
CA GLU A 276 5.26 -20.84 -11.28
C GLU A 276 4.49 -19.87 -10.39
N GLU A 277 3.80 -18.90 -10.98
CA GLU A 277 2.95 -17.95 -10.23
C GLU A 277 1.63 -18.61 -9.79
N GLN A 278 1.07 -19.47 -10.64
CA GLN A 278 -0.10 -20.27 -10.28
C GLN A 278 0.20 -21.22 -9.13
N ALA A 279 1.44 -21.77 -9.07
CA ALA A 279 1.88 -22.59 -7.95
C ALA A 279 1.94 -21.79 -6.64
N ILE A 280 2.41 -20.54 -6.66
CA ILE A 280 2.41 -19.65 -5.49
C ILE A 280 0.98 -19.43 -4.98
N LEU A 281 0.02 -19.17 -5.88
CA LEU A 281 -1.38 -18.99 -5.49
C LEU A 281 -1.97 -20.27 -4.89
N ARG A 282 -1.75 -21.43 -5.52
CA ARG A 282 -2.22 -22.72 -4.98
C ARG A 282 -1.63 -23.02 -3.61
N GLU A 283 -0.30 -22.89 -3.44
CA GLU A 283 0.35 -23.07 -2.13
C GLU A 283 -0.25 -22.16 -1.06
N THR A 284 -0.58 -20.91 -1.44
CA THR A 284 -1.24 -19.96 -0.54
C THR A 284 -2.64 -20.44 -0.15
N LEU A 285 -3.44 -20.91 -1.11
CA LEU A 285 -4.79 -21.44 -0.86
C LEU A 285 -4.76 -22.72 -0.04
N ASP A 286 -3.80 -23.61 -0.29
CA ASP A 286 -3.63 -24.86 0.47
C ASP A 286 -3.31 -24.55 1.95
N LYS A 287 -2.38 -23.64 2.23
CA LYS A 287 -2.06 -23.18 3.58
C LYS A 287 -3.27 -22.56 4.29
N LEU A 288 -4.08 -21.77 3.56
CA LEU A 288 -5.31 -21.20 4.10
C LEU A 288 -6.35 -22.27 4.39
N ALA A 289 -6.46 -23.29 3.55
CA ALA A 289 -7.36 -24.44 3.79
C ALA A 289 -6.97 -25.23 5.05
N GLU A 290 -5.68 -25.41 5.33
CA GLU A 290 -5.19 -26.00 6.59
C GLU A 290 -5.55 -25.16 7.82
N GLU A 291 -5.78 -23.84 7.64
CA GLU A 291 -6.26 -22.91 8.66
C GLU A 291 -7.80 -22.87 8.75
N GLY A 292 -8.52 -23.63 7.92
CA GLY A 292 -9.99 -23.65 7.85
C GLY A 292 -10.59 -22.59 6.91
N ARG A 293 -9.77 -21.90 6.10
CA ARG A 293 -10.19 -20.88 5.14
C ARG A 293 -10.19 -21.47 3.73
N ARG A 294 -11.33 -21.57 3.08
CA ARG A 294 -11.50 -22.30 1.82
C ARG A 294 -11.90 -21.40 0.66
N ALA A 295 -11.20 -21.48 -0.47
CA ALA A 295 -11.62 -20.84 -1.70
C ALA A 295 -12.92 -21.48 -2.24
N VAL A 296 -13.92 -20.67 -2.57
CA VAL A 296 -15.24 -21.10 -3.02
C VAL A 296 -15.59 -20.62 -4.44
N GLY A 297 -14.83 -19.68 -4.99
CA GLY A 297 -15.05 -19.18 -6.35
C GLY A 297 -13.98 -18.20 -6.79
N VAL A 298 -13.96 -17.94 -8.09
CA VAL A 298 -13.13 -16.92 -8.74
C VAL A 298 -14.02 -15.78 -9.20
N LEU A 299 -13.63 -14.54 -8.96
CA LEU A 299 -14.28 -13.35 -9.47
C LEU A 299 -13.32 -12.60 -10.39
N LEU A 300 -13.77 -12.28 -11.59
CA LEU A 300 -13.00 -11.51 -12.55
C LEU A 300 -13.52 -10.07 -12.59
N THR A 301 -12.63 -9.10 -12.38
CA THR A 301 -13.01 -7.69 -12.50
C THR A 301 -13.23 -7.30 -13.96
N HIS A 302 -12.46 -7.85 -14.89
CA HIS A 302 -12.62 -7.66 -16.32
C HIS A 302 -11.86 -8.74 -17.13
N HIS A 303 -11.88 -8.66 -18.45
CA HIS A 303 -11.46 -9.73 -19.36
C HIS A 303 -9.96 -9.73 -19.74
N HIS A 304 -9.15 -8.76 -19.31
CA HIS A 304 -7.74 -8.71 -19.73
C HIS A 304 -6.94 -9.93 -19.26
N PRO A 305 -5.94 -10.39 -20.06
CA PRO A 305 -5.21 -11.62 -19.76
C PRO A 305 -4.47 -11.61 -18.43
N ASP A 306 -4.00 -10.45 -17.98
CA ASP A 306 -3.30 -10.26 -16.70
C ASP A 306 -4.26 -10.22 -15.49
N HIS A 307 -5.57 -10.45 -15.70
CA HIS A 307 -6.58 -10.67 -14.66
C HIS A 307 -7.19 -12.07 -14.73
N THR A 308 -7.24 -12.65 -15.94
CA THR A 308 -7.92 -13.93 -16.18
C THR A 308 -6.99 -15.13 -16.28
N GLY A 309 -5.66 -14.91 -16.47
CA GLY A 309 -4.71 -15.93 -16.89
C GLY A 309 -4.59 -17.19 -16.03
N GLY A 310 -4.92 -17.10 -14.73
CA GLY A 310 -4.92 -18.23 -13.79
C GLY A 310 -6.31 -18.71 -13.37
N ALA A 311 -7.40 -18.17 -13.94
CA ALA A 311 -8.76 -18.45 -13.46
C ALA A 311 -9.15 -19.92 -13.59
N GLN A 312 -8.89 -20.53 -14.74
CA GLN A 312 -9.31 -21.90 -15.04
C GLN A 312 -8.55 -22.97 -14.25
N VAL A 313 -7.28 -22.69 -13.87
CA VAL A 313 -6.45 -23.70 -13.21
C VAL A 313 -6.81 -23.94 -11.75
N LEU A 314 -7.69 -23.12 -11.18
CA LEU A 314 -8.14 -23.28 -9.79
C LEU A 314 -9.28 -24.30 -9.65
N ASP A 315 -9.92 -24.67 -10.76
CA ASP A 315 -11.08 -25.59 -10.77
C ASP A 315 -12.21 -25.15 -9.82
N LEU A 316 -12.49 -23.85 -9.81
CA LEU A 316 -13.53 -23.20 -9.01
C LEU A 316 -14.57 -22.53 -9.91
N PRO A 317 -15.83 -22.37 -9.43
CA PRO A 317 -16.83 -21.62 -10.15
C PRO A 317 -16.37 -20.17 -10.43
N ILE A 318 -16.53 -19.71 -11.68
CA ILE A 318 -16.08 -18.39 -12.14
C ILE A 318 -17.26 -17.44 -12.22
N ALA A 319 -17.11 -16.25 -11.62
CA ALA A 319 -18.08 -15.17 -11.66
C ALA A 319 -17.49 -13.95 -12.40
N ALA A 320 -18.29 -13.32 -13.25
CA ALA A 320 -17.91 -12.10 -13.98
C ALA A 320 -19.16 -11.36 -14.44
N THR A 321 -19.03 -10.11 -14.91
CA THR A 321 -20.09 -9.41 -15.64
C THR A 321 -20.38 -10.11 -16.98
N ARG A 322 -21.54 -9.86 -17.56
CA ARG A 322 -21.93 -10.40 -18.88
C ARG A 322 -20.93 -9.98 -19.96
N GLU A 323 -20.58 -8.70 -19.99
CA GLU A 323 -19.66 -8.13 -20.96
C GLU A 323 -18.24 -8.73 -20.85
N THR A 324 -17.81 -9.07 -19.65
CA THR A 324 -16.56 -9.81 -19.42
C THR A 324 -16.69 -11.25 -19.93
N ALA A 325 -17.79 -11.94 -19.60
CA ALA A 325 -18.05 -13.32 -20.03
C ALA A 325 -18.09 -13.48 -21.57
N GLU A 326 -18.57 -12.47 -22.30
CA GLU A 326 -18.61 -12.48 -23.77
C GLU A 326 -17.23 -12.32 -24.43
N ARG A 327 -16.17 -11.97 -23.67
CA ARG A 327 -14.83 -11.66 -24.20
C ARG A 327 -13.73 -12.63 -23.76
N ILE A 328 -14.09 -13.61 -22.96
CA ILE A 328 -13.19 -14.69 -22.55
C ILE A 328 -13.61 -15.99 -23.25
N ASP A 329 -12.66 -16.90 -23.44
CA ASP A 329 -12.85 -18.15 -24.17
C ASP A 329 -13.19 -19.36 -23.28
N PHE A 330 -13.49 -19.09 -22.02
CA PHE A 330 -13.88 -20.13 -21.06
C PHE A 330 -15.21 -19.78 -20.35
N LYS A 331 -15.80 -20.80 -19.74
CA LYS A 331 -17.12 -20.70 -19.13
C LYS A 331 -17.11 -19.81 -17.89
N VAL A 332 -18.05 -18.87 -17.82
CA VAL A 332 -18.45 -18.17 -16.60
C VAL A 332 -19.69 -18.86 -16.02
N ASP A 333 -19.62 -19.26 -14.76
CA ASP A 333 -20.68 -20.01 -14.08
C ASP A 333 -21.73 -19.09 -13.45
N ARG A 334 -21.33 -17.87 -13.06
CA ARG A 334 -22.21 -16.88 -12.45
C ARG A 334 -22.03 -15.51 -13.10
N ILE A 335 -23.12 -14.96 -13.63
CA ILE A 335 -23.14 -13.56 -14.07
C ILE A 335 -23.36 -12.66 -12.85
N VAL A 336 -22.49 -11.65 -12.72
CA VAL A 336 -22.53 -10.65 -11.64
C VAL A 336 -23.17 -9.39 -12.18
N GLU A 337 -24.33 -9.06 -11.64
CA GLU A 337 -25.03 -7.81 -11.96
C GLU A 337 -24.58 -6.68 -11.02
N ASP A 338 -24.80 -5.43 -11.44
CA ASP A 338 -24.56 -4.25 -10.60
C ASP A 338 -25.35 -4.34 -9.29
N GLY A 339 -24.69 -4.06 -8.16
CA GLY A 339 -25.28 -4.17 -6.83
C GLY A 339 -25.34 -5.60 -6.25
N ALA A 340 -24.86 -6.63 -6.99
CA ALA A 340 -24.80 -7.99 -6.46
C ALA A 340 -23.95 -8.07 -5.18
N ARG A 341 -24.40 -8.90 -4.23
CA ARG A 341 -23.73 -9.05 -2.94
C ARG A 341 -22.97 -10.36 -2.82
N PHE A 342 -21.86 -10.30 -2.12
CA PHE A 342 -21.01 -11.41 -1.73
C PHE A 342 -20.91 -11.40 -0.21
N GLU A 343 -21.65 -12.30 0.43
CA GLU A 343 -21.71 -12.43 1.90
C GLU A 343 -20.51 -13.25 2.38
N VAL A 344 -19.30 -12.70 2.23
CA VAL A 344 -18.04 -13.32 2.66
C VAL A 344 -17.26 -12.38 3.55
N GLY A 345 -16.64 -12.97 4.58
CA GLY A 345 -15.94 -12.21 5.59
C GLY A 345 -16.88 -11.48 6.55
N PRO A 346 -16.33 -10.59 7.39
CA PRO A 346 -17.09 -10.01 8.50
C PRO A 346 -18.13 -8.97 8.10
N ARG A 347 -18.08 -8.40 6.87
CA ARG A 347 -18.88 -7.24 6.49
C ARG A 347 -19.60 -7.32 5.14
N GLY A 348 -19.38 -8.37 4.38
CA GLY A 348 -19.92 -8.49 3.03
C GLY A 348 -19.33 -7.50 2.01
N TRP A 349 -19.55 -7.78 0.74
CA TRP A 349 -19.06 -6.97 -0.39
C TRP A 349 -20.19 -6.74 -1.40
N ARG A 350 -20.23 -5.55 -1.97
CA ARG A 350 -21.18 -5.20 -3.03
C ARG A 350 -20.46 -4.91 -4.33
N ALA A 351 -20.91 -5.53 -5.41
CA ALA A 351 -20.41 -5.33 -6.75
C ALA A 351 -20.87 -3.98 -7.32
N LEU A 352 -19.97 -3.28 -7.98
CA LEU A 352 -20.22 -2.03 -8.69
C LEU A 352 -19.76 -2.22 -10.14
N HIS A 353 -20.70 -2.21 -11.10
CA HIS A 353 -20.35 -2.19 -12.50
C HIS A 353 -19.88 -0.77 -12.87
N LEU A 354 -18.58 -0.63 -13.13
CA LEU A 354 -17.89 0.65 -13.36
C LEU A 354 -17.15 0.60 -14.71
N PRO A 355 -17.88 0.71 -15.84
CA PRO A 355 -17.29 0.64 -17.17
C PRO A 355 -16.36 1.82 -17.46
N GLY A 356 -15.53 1.68 -18.49
CA GLY A 356 -14.69 2.76 -19.00
C GLY A 356 -13.26 2.34 -19.27
N HIS A 357 -12.59 1.56 -18.39
CA HIS A 357 -11.38 0.84 -18.75
C HIS A 357 -11.70 -0.29 -19.73
N THR A 358 -12.67 -1.09 -19.40
CA THR A 358 -13.39 -2.01 -20.28
C THR A 358 -14.91 -1.88 -20.05
N ARG A 359 -15.73 -2.39 -20.95
CA ARG A 359 -17.20 -2.33 -20.82
C ARG A 359 -17.71 -3.16 -19.64
N GLY A 360 -17.07 -4.29 -19.37
CA GLY A 360 -17.46 -5.21 -18.29
C GLY A 360 -16.75 -4.97 -16.97
N HIS A 361 -16.08 -3.83 -16.78
CA HIS A 361 -15.27 -3.61 -15.60
C HIS A 361 -16.11 -3.55 -14.32
N LEU A 362 -15.66 -4.31 -13.30
CA LEU A 362 -16.29 -4.47 -12.00
C LEU A 362 -15.37 -4.04 -10.88
N CYS A 363 -15.88 -3.31 -9.90
CA CYS A 363 -15.25 -3.11 -8.60
C CYS A 363 -16.08 -3.80 -7.51
N LEU A 364 -15.46 -4.05 -6.35
CA LEU A 364 -16.17 -4.46 -5.14
C LEU A 364 -15.95 -3.42 -4.05
N ILE A 365 -17.00 -3.11 -3.31
CA ILE A 365 -16.92 -2.24 -2.12
C ILE A 365 -17.37 -3.02 -0.89
N GLU A 366 -16.57 -2.98 0.17
CA GLU A 366 -16.89 -3.61 1.45
C GLU A 366 -17.88 -2.74 2.25
N GLU A 367 -18.96 -3.35 2.71
CA GLU A 367 -19.96 -2.67 3.52
C GLU A 367 -19.45 -2.49 4.95
N GLY A 368 -19.19 -1.28 5.36
CA GLY A 368 -18.67 -0.92 6.70
C GLY A 368 -17.35 -0.17 6.64
N SER A 369 -16.25 -0.75 6.18
CA SER A 369 -14.97 -0.05 6.05
C SER A 369 -14.89 0.83 4.79
N GLY A 370 -15.71 0.54 3.77
CA GLY A 370 -15.63 1.18 2.47
C GLY A 370 -14.39 0.76 1.67
N ALA A 371 -13.70 -0.31 2.06
CA ALA A 371 -12.57 -0.83 1.28
C ALA A 371 -13.02 -1.22 -0.12
N VAL A 372 -12.22 -0.90 -1.15
CA VAL A 372 -12.55 -1.13 -2.55
C VAL A 372 -11.52 -2.03 -3.21
N VAL A 373 -11.98 -3.11 -3.82
CA VAL A 373 -11.23 -3.85 -4.84
C VAL A 373 -11.50 -3.18 -6.16
N ALA A 374 -10.50 -2.53 -6.72
CA ALA A 374 -10.70 -1.56 -7.81
C ALA A 374 -10.42 -2.13 -9.21
N GLY A 375 -9.87 -3.35 -9.33
CA GLY A 375 -9.39 -3.82 -10.63
C GLY A 375 -8.50 -2.76 -11.27
N ASP A 376 -8.78 -2.42 -12.51
CA ASP A 376 -8.10 -1.39 -13.30
C ASP A 376 -8.91 -0.08 -13.43
N LEU A 377 -9.73 0.25 -12.43
CA LEU A 377 -10.31 1.59 -12.36
C LEU A 377 -9.23 2.62 -11.98
N VAL A 378 -8.35 2.27 -11.04
CA VAL A 378 -7.17 3.06 -10.64
C VAL A 378 -6.01 2.14 -10.33
N ALA A 379 -4.78 2.63 -10.49
CA ALA A 379 -3.55 1.92 -10.14
C ALA A 379 -2.81 2.62 -8.98
N GLY A 380 -2.12 1.83 -8.17
CA GLY A 380 -1.23 2.34 -7.12
C GLY A 380 0.05 2.97 -7.67
N VAL A 381 0.41 2.65 -8.91
CA VAL A 381 1.56 3.19 -9.63
C VAL A 381 1.20 3.47 -11.09
N GLY A 382 1.64 4.60 -11.63
CA GLY A 382 1.31 4.99 -13.00
C GLY A 382 -0.16 5.40 -13.18
N THR A 383 -0.67 5.18 -14.38
CA THR A 383 -2.07 5.42 -14.76
C THR A 383 -2.59 4.23 -15.56
N VAL A 384 -3.88 3.92 -15.44
CA VAL A 384 -4.53 2.91 -16.29
C VAL A 384 -4.75 3.45 -17.70
N ILE A 385 -4.82 2.56 -18.68
CA ILE A 385 -5.16 2.90 -20.06
C ILE A 385 -6.68 2.83 -20.22
N VAL A 386 -7.20 3.78 -20.97
CA VAL A 386 -8.55 3.73 -21.53
C VAL A 386 -8.40 3.66 -23.04
N ASP A 387 -8.68 2.48 -23.61
CA ASP A 387 -8.35 2.15 -25.00
C ASP A 387 -9.58 1.76 -25.83
N PRO A 388 -10.05 2.60 -26.73
CA PRO A 388 -11.14 2.26 -27.64
C PRO A 388 -10.79 1.06 -28.55
N PRO A 389 -11.77 0.21 -28.96
CA PRO A 389 -13.22 0.37 -28.72
C PRO A 389 -13.74 -0.19 -27.41
N GLU A 390 -12.91 -0.86 -26.60
CA GLU A 390 -13.32 -1.45 -25.31
C GLU A 390 -13.41 -0.39 -24.22
N GLY A 391 -12.44 0.52 -24.18
CA GLY A 391 -12.42 1.64 -23.26
C GLY A 391 -13.21 2.87 -23.77
N ASP A 392 -13.89 3.55 -22.86
CA ASP A 392 -14.61 4.81 -23.10
C ASP A 392 -14.27 5.82 -22.01
N MET A 393 -13.73 7.01 -22.41
CA MET A 393 -13.27 8.01 -21.46
C MET A 393 -14.42 8.69 -20.71
N LYS A 394 -15.59 8.81 -21.34
CA LYS A 394 -16.74 9.39 -20.66
C LYS A 394 -17.28 8.44 -19.59
N ASP A 395 -17.48 7.18 -19.95
CA ASP A 395 -17.95 6.16 -19.03
C ASP A 395 -16.94 5.95 -17.88
N TYR A 396 -15.62 6.05 -18.17
CA TYR A 396 -14.55 5.99 -17.16
C TYR A 396 -14.65 7.15 -16.14
N LEU A 397 -14.88 8.38 -16.60
CA LEU A 397 -15.05 9.53 -15.71
C LEU A 397 -16.34 9.43 -14.88
N ASP A 398 -17.43 8.99 -15.49
CA ASP A 398 -18.70 8.73 -14.80
C ASP A 398 -18.53 7.63 -13.72
N SER A 399 -17.73 6.60 -14.01
CA SER A 399 -17.38 5.53 -13.06
C SER A 399 -16.54 6.02 -11.88
N LEU A 400 -15.56 6.91 -12.12
CA LEU A 400 -14.81 7.56 -11.03
C LEU A 400 -15.72 8.40 -10.15
N ASP A 401 -16.63 9.19 -10.74
CA ASP A 401 -17.60 10.02 -10.00
C ASP A 401 -18.58 9.16 -9.22
N ARG A 402 -19.06 8.05 -9.79
CA ARG A 402 -19.91 7.09 -9.10
C ARG A 402 -19.22 6.47 -7.90
N LEU A 403 -17.96 5.98 -8.04
CA LEU A 403 -17.23 5.42 -6.93
C LEU A 403 -16.94 6.46 -5.85
N LEU A 404 -16.63 7.71 -6.20
CA LEU A 404 -16.49 8.81 -5.24
C LEU A 404 -17.78 9.03 -4.42
N GLY A 405 -18.94 8.91 -5.07
CA GLY A 405 -20.26 9.01 -4.42
C GLY A 405 -20.53 7.92 -3.38
N GLU A 406 -19.89 6.76 -3.51
CA GLU A 406 -19.97 5.65 -2.54
C GLU A 406 -19.13 5.92 -1.27
N LYS A 407 -18.36 7.01 -1.22
CA LYS A 407 -17.46 7.37 -0.10
C LYS A 407 -16.46 6.25 0.23
N PRO A 408 -15.65 5.82 -0.75
CA PRO A 408 -14.71 4.72 -0.57
C PRO A 408 -13.70 5.03 0.52
N GLY A 409 -13.27 4.00 1.22
CA GLY A 409 -12.13 4.05 2.13
C GLY A 409 -10.82 3.74 1.38
N CYS A 410 -10.10 2.72 1.88
CA CYS A 410 -8.88 2.22 1.25
C CYS A 410 -9.18 1.53 -0.08
N ILE A 411 -8.34 1.76 -1.10
CA ILE A 411 -8.47 1.10 -2.41
C ILE A 411 -7.34 0.08 -2.59
N TYR A 412 -7.72 -1.12 -3.00
CA TYR A 412 -6.86 -2.23 -3.39
C TYR A 412 -6.90 -2.35 -4.92
N PRO A 413 -5.93 -1.73 -5.62
CA PRO A 413 -5.87 -1.79 -7.08
C PRO A 413 -5.28 -3.13 -7.54
N ALA A 414 -5.57 -3.52 -8.78
CA ALA A 414 -4.92 -4.69 -9.34
C ALA A 414 -3.42 -4.46 -9.58
N HIS A 415 -2.98 -3.22 -9.75
CA HIS A 415 -1.57 -2.91 -10.02
C HIS A 415 -1.00 -1.87 -9.06
N GLY A 416 0.17 -2.22 -8.48
CA GLY A 416 0.91 -1.35 -7.57
C GLY A 416 0.43 -1.42 -6.10
N PRO A 417 0.89 -0.52 -5.24
CA PRO A 417 0.58 -0.53 -3.82
C PRO A 417 -0.88 -0.17 -3.52
N VAL A 418 -1.36 -0.64 -2.38
CA VAL A 418 -2.64 -0.26 -1.79
C VAL A 418 -2.68 1.26 -1.57
N ILE A 419 -3.86 1.86 -1.73
CA ILE A 419 -4.11 3.30 -1.69
C ILE A 419 -5.01 3.61 -0.48
N PRO A 420 -4.47 3.97 0.67
CA PRO A 420 -5.27 4.25 1.87
C PRO A 420 -6.21 5.45 1.73
N ALA A 421 -5.78 6.50 1.01
CA ALA A 421 -6.57 7.70 0.75
C ALA A 421 -7.38 7.58 -0.56
N GLY A 422 -8.32 6.64 -0.61
CA GLY A 422 -9.11 6.35 -1.81
C GLY A 422 -9.76 7.57 -2.46
N PRO A 423 -10.52 8.41 -1.73
CA PRO A 423 -11.18 9.58 -2.30
C PRO A 423 -10.20 10.59 -2.91
N ALA A 424 -9.07 10.83 -2.27
CA ALA A 424 -8.04 11.73 -2.79
C ALA A 424 -7.46 11.21 -4.10
N ARG A 425 -7.14 9.91 -4.18
CA ARG A 425 -6.61 9.29 -5.39
C ARG A 425 -7.60 9.29 -6.55
N LEU A 426 -8.87 8.99 -6.31
CA LEU A 426 -9.92 9.05 -7.34
C LEU A 426 -10.07 10.48 -7.87
N SER A 427 -10.07 11.47 -6.99
CA SER A 427 -10.15 12.89 -7.36
C SER A 427 -8.93 13.32 -8.18
N GLU A 428 -7.73 12.87 -7.83
CA GLU A 428 -6.49 13.09 -8.59
C GLU A 428 -6.59 12.48 -9.99
N TYR A 429 -7.04 11.23 -10.11
CA TYR A 429 -7.23 10.57 -11.41
C TYR A 429 -8.20 11.34 -12.29
N ARG A 430 -9.35 11.73 -11.72
CA ARG A 430 -10.36 12.53 -12.43
C ARG A 430 -9.80 13.87 -12.92
N ALA A 431 -9.13 14.59 -12.04
CA ALA A 431 -8.53 15.88 -12.39
C ALA A 431 -7.47 15.74 -13.49
N HIS A 432 -6.60 14.72 -13.39
CA HIS A 432 -5.59 14.41 -14.39
C HIS A 432 -6.23 14.10 -15.77
N ARG A 433 -7.31 13.30 -15.83
CA ARG A 433 -8.01 13.02 -17.10
C ARG A 433 -8.62 14.27 -17.72
N LEU A 434 -9.28 15.11 -16.92
CA LEU A 434 -9.85 16.36 -17.39
C LEU A 434 -8.78 17.36 -17.87
N GLN A 435 -7.65 17.44 -17.15
CA GLN A 435 -6.51 18.26 -17.58
C GLN A 435 -5.95 17.75 -18.92
N ARG A 436 -5.80 16.43 -19.08
CA ARG A 436 -5.33 15.82 -20.32
C ARG A 436 -6.30 16.11 -21.48
N GLU A 437 -7.60 16.03 -21.24
CA GLU A 437 -8.62 16.39 -22.23
C GLU A 437 -8.47 17.84 -22.72
N GLN A 438 -8.19 18.78 -21.81
CA GLN A 438 -7.95 20.18 -22.23
C GLN A 438 -6.71 20.30 -23.12
N LEU A 439 -5.65 19.55 -22.84
CA LEU A 439 -4.46 19.53 -23.69
C LEU A 439 -4.76 18.94 -25.07
N VAL A 440 -5.54 17.83 -25.14
CA VAL A 440 -6.00 17.21 -26.39
C VAL A 440 -6.83 18.20 -27.22
N LEU A 441 -7.83 18.82 -26.59
CA LEU A 441 -8.67 19.82 -27.27
C LEU A 441 -7.85 21.02 -27.74
N GLY A 442 -6.90 21.49 -26.92
CA GLY A 442 -5.99 22.57 -27.28
C GLY A 442 -5.07 22.21 -28.45
N ALA A 443 -4.56 20.97 -28.50
CA ALA A 443 -3.78 20.48 -29.64
C ALA A 443 -4.62 20.44 -30.91
N LEU A 444 -5.86 19.91 -30.79
CA LEU A 444 -6.79 19.83 -31.90
C LEU A 444 -7.18 21.22 -32.45
N ARG A 445 -7.42 22.22 -31.60
CA ARG A 445 -7.72 23.60 -32.00
C ARG A 445 -6.56 24.34 -32.69
N ARG A 446 -5.31 23.94 -32.36
CA ARG A 446 -4.12 24.48 -33.03
C ARG A 446 -3.82 23.84 -34.37
N SER A 447 -4.43 22.70 -34.66
CA SER A 447 -4.32 22.05 -35.96
C SER A 447 -5.11 22.81 -37.00
N THR A 448 -4.48 23.23 -38.09
CA THR A 448 -5.12 23.96 -39.20
C THR A 448 -5.95 23.05 -40.08
N ASN A 449 -5.70 21.74 -40.03
CA ASN A 449 -6.36 20.70 -40.81
C ASN A 449 -6.90 19.57 -39.91
N ALA A 450 -7.75 18.74 -40.47
CA ALA A 450 -8.17 17.50 -39.78
C ALA A 450 -6.94 16.63 -39.45
N ALA A 451 -6.68 16.37 -38.16
CA ALA A 451 -5.50 15.67 -37.69
C ALA A 451 -5.79 14.20 -37.35
N VAL A 452 -4.84 13.32 -37.58
CA VAL A 452 -4.88 11.95 -37.03
C VAL A 452 -4.36 11.96 -35.58
N PRO A 453 -4.76 10.99 -34.72
CA PRO A 453 -4.36 10.97 -33.31
C PRO A 453 -2.86 11.10 -33.10
N ALA A 454 -2.03 10.40 -33.87
CA ALA A 454 -0.55 10.42 -33.75
C ALA A 454 0.05 11.83 -33.92
N GLU A 455 -0.55 12.67 -34.78
CA GLU A 455 -0.09 14.05 -35.03
C GLU A 455 -0.33 14.97 -33.80
N LEU A 456 -1.29 14.61 -32.94
CA LEU A 456 -1.67 15.39 -31.76
C LEU A 456 -0.89 15.01 -30.51
N VAL A 457 -0.31 13.78 -30.44
CA VAL A 457 0.35 13.25 -29.24
C VAL A 457 1.43 14.18 -28.70
N PRO A 458 2.40 14.71 -29.49
CA PRO A 458 3.47 15.54 -28.95
C PRO A 458 2.96 16.81 -28.24
N ALA A 459 1.86 17.38 -28.75
CA ALA A 459 1.27 18.61 -28.20
C ALA A 459 0.31 18.35 -27.01
N ALA A 460 -0.29 17.16 -26.97
CA ALA A 460 -1.22 16.74 -25.91
C ALA A 460 -0.53 16.05 -24.74
N TYR A 461 0.67 15.50 -24.96
CA TYR A 461 1.47 14.74 -23.99
C TYR A 461 2.92 15.29 -23.91
N PRO A 462 3.12 16.57 -23.60
CA PRO A 462 4.47 17.19 -23.60
C PRO A 462 5.36 16.66 -22.48
N ASP A 463 4.78 16.02 -21.48
CA ASP A 463 5.41 15.42 -20.31
C ASP A 463 5.80 13.93 -20.51
N VAL A 464 5.49 13.36 -21.69
CA VAL A 464 5.71 11.95 -22.00
C VAL A 464 6.85 11.80 -23.01
N LYS A 465 7.73 10.81 -22.80
CA LYS A 465 8.83 10.52 -23.71
C LYS A 465 8.32 9.90 -25.02
N PRO A 466 9.03 10.14 -26.16
CA PRO A 466 8.60 9.66 -27.47
C PRO A 466 8.43 8.14 -27.60
N ASP A 467 9.19 7.35 -26.85
CA ASP A 467 9.08 5.89 -26.81
C ASP A 467 7.73 5.39 -26.25
N VAL A 468 7.01 6.24 -25.51
CA VAL A 468 5.69 5.95 -24.93
C VAL A 468 4.54 6.51 -25.79
N TYR A 469 4.82 7.22 -26.88
CA TYR A 469 3.79 7.85 -27.73
C TYR A 469 2.76 6.85 -28.30
N PRO A 470 3.12 5.62 -28.72
CA PRO A 470 2.11 4.66 -29.18
C PRO A 470 1.05 4.33 -28.12
N LEU A 471 1.45 4.30 -26.84
CA LEU A 471 0.53 4.07 -25.73
C LEU A 471 -0.30 5.32 -25.39
N ALA A 472 0.33 6.50 -25.47
CA ALA A 472 -0.33 7.77 -25.26
C ALA A 472 -1.38 8.06 -26.35
N GLU A 473 -1.15 7.63 -27.58
CA GLU A 473 -2.08 7.77 -28.71
C GLU A 473 -3.39 7.02 -28.46
N ARG A 474 -3.33 5.82 -27.88
CA ARG A 474 -4.53 5.04 -27.51
C ARG A 474 -5.41 5.80 -26.51
N SER A 475 -4.83 6.34 -25.44
CA SER A 475 -5.56 7.17 -24.47
C SER A 475 -6.01 8.50 -25.05
N LEU A 476 -5.24 9.10 -25.97
CA LEU A 476 -5.63 10.33 -26.68
C LEU A 476 -6.88 10.07 -27.52
N LEU A 477 -6.94 8.94 -28.21
CA LEU A 477 -8.08 8.55 -29.03
C LEU A 477 -9.37 8.44 -28.18
N ALA A 478 -9.28 7.91 -26.96
CA ALA A 478 -10.42 7.87 -26.04
C ALA A 478 -10.92 9.28 -25.67
N HIS A 479 -10.02 10.25 -25.47
CA HIS A 479 -10.40 11.64 -25.26
C HIS A 479 -11.05 12.27 -26.51
N LEU A 480 -10.52 11.98 -27.69
CA LEU A 480 -11.11 12.47 -28.95
C LEU A 480 -12.53 11.96 -29.16
N TYR A 481 -12.78 10.66 -28.92
CA TYR A 481 -14.14 10.12 -29.03
C TYR A 481 -15.10 10.71 -28.00
N LYS A 482 -14.63 10.96 -26.76
CA LYS A 482 -15.42 11.68 -25.77
C LYS A 482 -15.77 13.10 -26.26
N LEU A 483 -14.79 13.84 -26.80
CA LEU A 483 -15.02 15.19 -27.35
C LEU A 483 -16.01 15.16 -28.53
N VAL A 484 -15.96 14.14 -29.39
CA VAL A 484 -16.95 13.94 -30.47
C VAL A 484 -18.33 13.69 -29.88
N ARG A 485 -18.45 12.79 -28.90
CA ARG A 485 -19.71 12.49 -28.21
C ARG A 485 -20.34 13.72 -27.52
N GLU A 486 -19.50 14.68 -27.08
CA GLU A 486 -19.92 15.93 -26.49
C GLU A 486 -20.14 17.08 -27.51
N GLY A 487 -19.95 16.83 -28.80
CA GLY A 487 -20.08 17.82 -29.85
C GLY A 487 -18.94 18.86 -29.92
N ARG A 488 -17.86 18.66 -29.17
CA ARG A 488 -16.69 19.55 -29.10
C ARG A 488 -15.61 19.22 -30.14
N ALA A 489 -15.75 18.08 -30.81
CA ALA A 489 -14.94 17.67 -31.94
C ALA A 489 -15.81 16.96 -32.98
N ARG A 490 -15.30 16.81 -34.21
CA ARG A 490 -15.89 16.02 -35.28
C ARG A 490 -14.87 15.01 -35.77
N GLU A 491 -15.33 13.81 -36.12
CA GLU A 491 -14.52 12.74 -36.70
C GLU A 491 -14.99 12.43 -38.12
N SER A 492 -14.06 12.26 -39.03
CA SER A 492 -14.33 11.77 -40.40
C SER A 492 -13.12 10.99 -40.92
N GLY A 493 -13.31 9.67 -41.16
CA GLY A 493 -12.27 8.81 -41.72
C GLY A 493 -10.99 8.72 -40.87
N GLY A 494 -11.13 8.65 -39.55
CA GLY A 494 -10.04 8.57 -38.59
C GLY A 494 -9.29 9.89 -38.37
N ARG A 495 -9.83 11.01 -38.87
CA ARG A 495 -9.30 12.36 -38.68
C ARG A 495 -10.27 13.20 -37.86
N PHE A 496 -9.71 14.06 -37.03
CA PHE A 496 -10.47 14.85 -36.07
C PHE A 496 -10.27 16.35 -36.31
N THR A 497 -11.34 17.13 -36.08
CA THR A 497 -11.33 18.59 -36.07
C THR A 497 -12.06 19.09 -34.83
N ALA A 498 -11.62 20.24 -34.27
CA ALA A 498 -12.38 20.87 -33.20
C ALA A 498 -13.69 21.42 -33.75
N SER A 499 -14.76 21.32 -32.93
CA SER A 499 -15.99 22.11 -33.17
C SER A 499 -15.82 23.50 -32.57
N ASP A 500 -16.45 24.50 -33.18
CA ASP A 500 -16.47 25.89 -32.69
C ASP A 500 -17.18 26.04 -31.34
#